data_eced6fdbd042407d70624f5ba371bde1
#
_entry.id   eced6fdbd042407d70624f5ba371bde1
#
_cell.length_a   1.000
_cell.length_b   1.000
_cell.length_c   1.000
_cell.angle_alpha   90.00
_cell.angle_beta   90.00
_cell.angle_gamma   90.00
#
_symmetry.space_group_name_H-M   'P 1'
#
loop_
_entity.id
_entity.type
_entity.pdbx_description
1 polymer ?
#
loop_
_entity_poly.entity_id
_entity_poly.type
_entity_poly.pdbx_seq_one_letter_code
_entity_poly.pdbx_strand_id
1 'polypeptide(L)'
;GADGTGLSCQDFKSAYALGVKEADSVTFEGIGEDATLYNCGIAAFKSSNIEVRNIGFINWGGGKDGDGISLKGSDHVWVHNNDIFYGNAGSDGDQAKGDGSMDLKDDSQYITISYNHFWDSGKMSLCGMKSESGDNWITYHHNWFDHSDSRHPRIRVMTVHIYNNYYDGNSKYG
;
A
#
# COMPACT_ATOMS: atom_id res chain seq x y z
N GLY A 1 17.49 -9.86 6.98
CA GLY A 1 18.81 -10.47 7.01
C GLY A 1 18.73 -11.90 7.50
N ALA A 2 19.69 -12.73 7.10
CA ALA A 2 19.71 -14.18 7.39
C ALA A 2 19.86 -14.50 8.91
N ASP A 3 19.91 -13.52 9.75
CA ASP A 3 20.03 -13.61 11.23
C ASP A 3 18.74 -13.24 11.97
N GLY A 4 17.65 -13.02 11.27
CA GLY A 4 16.37 -12.63 11.88
C GLY A 4 16.33 -11.17 12.37
N THR A 5 17.35 -10.38 12.13
CA THR A 5 17.32 -8.94 12.37
C THR A 5 16.68 -8.28 11.14
N GLY A 6 15.39 -8.00 11.22
CA GLY A 6 14.71 -7.24 10.19
C GLY A 6 15.33 -5.84 10.04
N LEU A 7 15.50 -5.38 8.83
CA LEU A 7 15.86 -3.98 8.57
C LEU A 7 14.68 -3.10 9.03
N SER A 8 14.93 -2.14 9.88
CA SER A 8 13.95 -1.14 10.26
C SER A 8 14.04 0.08 9.34
N CYS A 9 12.96 0.84 9.19
CA CYS A 9 13.00 2.11 8.45
C CYS A 9 14.02 3.11 9.00
N GLN A 10 14.39 2.98 10.26
CA GLN A 10 15.42 3.81 10.89
C GLN A 10 16.80 3.61 10.25
N ASP A 11 17.09 2.41 9.75
CA ASP A 11 18.36 2.10 9.09
C ASP A 11 18.52 2.81 7.75
N PHE A 12 17.44 3.32 7.16
CA PHE A 12 17.42 3.99 5.85
C PHE A 12 17.30 5.52 5.93
N LYS A 13 17.38 6.12 7.09
CA LYS A 13 17.18 7.57 7.30
C LYS A 13 15.85 8.10 6.75
N SER A 14 14.94 7.22 6.42
CA SER A 14 13.57 7.57 6.06
C SER A 14 12.70 7.24 7.26
N ALA A 15 11.94 8.20 7.73
CA ALA A 15 11.20 8.02 8.98
C ALA A 15 10.15 6.89 8.92
N TYR A 16 9.70 6.44 7.73
CA TYR A 16 8.53 5.55 7.63
C TYR A 16 8.52 4.59 6.44
N ALA A 17 9.43 4.70 5.48
CA ALA A 17 9.38 3.84 4.29
C ALA A 17 10.76 3.61 3.65
N LEU A 18 10.92 2.44 3.04
CA LEU A 18 11.93 2.22 2.00
C LEU A 18 11.48 2.99 0.77
N GLY A 19 12.25 3.98 0.33
CA GLY A 19 11.82 4.89 -0.71
C GLY A 19 12.69 4.86 -1.96
N VAL A 20 12.04 4.95 -3.12
CA VAL A 20 12.70 5.29 -4.39
C VAL A 20 12.13 6.61 -4.89
N LYS A 21 12.98 7.43 -5.47
CA LYS A 21 12.60 8.72 -6.02
C LYS A 21 13.23 8.90 -7.39
N GLU A 22 12.40 9.31 -8.37
CA GLU A 22 12.84 9.55 -9.75
C GLU A 22 13.63 8.35 -10.30
N ALA A 23 13.17 7.14 -9.93
CA ALA A 23 13.78 5.87 -10.30
C ALA A 23 12.96 5.17 -11.38
N ASP A 24 13.62 4.32 -12.15
CA ASP A 24 13.00 3.49 -13.17
C ASP A 24 13.42 2.04 -13.02
N SER A 25 12.48 1.12 -13.30
CA SER A 25 12.74 -0.32 -13.33
C SER A 25 13.26 -0.89 -12.00
N VAL A 26 12.50 -0.69 -10.93
CA VAL A 26 12.82 -1.20 -9.59
C VAL A 26 11.81 -2.23 -9.14
N THR A 27 12.30 -3.38 -8.69
CA THR A 27 11.49 -4.41 -8.04
C THR A 27 11.82 -4.51 -6.55
N PHE A 28 10.80 -4.40 -5.70
CA PHE A 28 10.86 -4.79 -4.31
C PHE A 28 10.29 -6.21 -4.20
N GLU A 29 11.12 -7.16 -3.86
CA GLU A 29 10.73 -8.57 -3.80
C GLU A 29 11.10 -9.20 -2.46
N GLY A 30 10.12 -9.86 -1.84
CA GLY A 30 10.38 -10.76 -0.73
C GLY A 30 10.97 -12.07 -1.20
N ILE A 31 12.08 -12.48 -0.62
CA ILE A 31 12.71 -13.76 -0.93
C ILE A 31 12.34 -14.79 0.13
N GLY A 32 11.76 -15.91 -0.33
CA GLY A 32 11.27 -16.96 0.56
C GLY A 32 9.84 -16.75 1.03
N GLU A 33 9.47 -17.40 2.13
CA GLU A 33 8.08 -17.45 2.62
C GLU A 33 7.77 -16.38 3.69
N ASP A 34 8.79 -15.81 4.34
CA ASP A 34 8.64 -14.95 5.52
C ASP A 34 9.22 -13.54 5.35
N ALA A 35 9.33 -13.06 4.12
CA ALA A 35 9.87 -11.73 3.87
C ALA A 35 8.90 -10.65 4.35
N THR A 36 9.15 -10.07 5.52
CA THR A 36 8.25 -9.12 6.16
C THR A 36 8.96 -7.82 6.50
N LEU A 37 8.33 -6.70 6.16
CA LEU A 37 8.69 -5.36 6.61
C LEU A 37 7.92 -5.04 7.90
N TYR A 38 8.62 -4.80 8.97
CA TYR A 38 8.06 -4.44 10.27
C TYR A 38 8.33 -2.96 10.59
N ASN A 39 7.30 -2.23 10.97
CA ASN A 39 7.35 -0.78 11.21
C ASN A 39 7.85 0.03 9.99
N CYS A 40 7.64 -0.47 8.80
CA CYS A 40 8.18 0.14 7.60
C CYS A 40 7.25 -0.10 6.41
N GLY A 41 7.05 0.93 5.60
CA GLY A 41 6.37 0.82 4.32
C GLY A 41 7.32 0.88 3.13
N ILE A 42 6.74 0.93 1.93
CA ILE A 42 7.44 1.21 0.67
C ILE A 42 6.86 2.50 0.07
N ALA A 43 7.72 3.39 -0.42
CA ALA A 43 7.30 4.59 -1.11
C ALA A 43 7.98 4.74 -2.47
N ALA A 44 7.20 4.98 -3.51
CA ALA A 44 7.72 5.38 -4.82
C ALA A 44 7.27 6.80 -5.16
N PHE A 45 8.22 7.65 -5.46
CA PHE A 45 8.01 9.06 -5.72
C PHE A 45 8.49 9.42 -7.12
N LYS A 46 7.59 9.84 -8.00
CA LYS A 46 7.89 10.19 -9.42
C LYS A 46 8.75 9.12 -10.09
N SER A 47 8.38 7.87 -9.91
CA SER A 47 9.13 6.70 -10.36
C SER A 47 8.28 5.86 -11.31
N SER A 48 8.93 5.19 -12.25
CA SER A 48 8.26 4.39 -13.27
C SER A 48 8.71 2.93 -13.24
N ASN A 49 7.87 2.04 -13.77
CA ASN A 49 8.19 0.61 -13.89
C ASN A 49 8.58 -0.02 -12.55
N ILE A 50 7.70 0.13 -11.57
CA ILE A 50 7.93 -0.36 -10.21
C ILE A 50 7.10 -1.63 -9.97
N GLU A 51 7.71 -2.63 -9.39
CA GLU A 51 7.03 -3.85 -8.96
C GLU A 51 7.22 -4.05 -7.45
N VAL A 52 6.15 -4.40 -6.73
CA VAL A 52 6.19 -4.73 -5.30
C VAL A 52 5.49 -6.07 -5.12
N ARG A 53 6.23 -7.10 -4.72
CA ARG A 53 5.69 -8.45 -4.65
C ARG A 53 6.25 -9.32 -3.52
N ASN A 54 5.44 -10.28 -3.10
CA ASN A 54 5.81 -11.32 -2.13
C ASN A 54 6.38 -10.76 -0.82
N ILE A 55 5.79 -9.67 -0.32
CA ILE A 55 6.22 -9.01 0.91
C ILE A 55 5.06 -8.96 1.91
N GLY A 56 5.35 -9.34 3.14
CA GLY A 56 4.50 -9.03 4.29
C GLY A 56 4.77 -7.61 4.81
N PHE A 57 3.72 -6.89 5.13
CA PHE A 57 3.81 -5.57 5.76
C PHE A 57 3.10 -5.62 7.10
N ILE A 58 3.80 -5.29 8.18
CA ILE A 58 3.23 -5.29 9.53
C ILE A 58 3.54 -3.97 10.22
N ASN A 59 2.51 -3.37 10.80
CA ASN A 59 2.64 -2.22 11.69
C ASN A 59 3.45 -1.05 11.09
N TRP A 60 3.19 -0.72 9.83
CA TRP A 60 3.83 0.45 9.19
C TRP A 60 3.52 1.74 9.93
N GLY A 61 4.40 2.73 9.82
CA GLY A 61 4.44 3.90 10.67
C GLY A 61 3.14 4.68 10.80
N GLY A 62 2.96 5.25 11.96
CA GLY A 62 1.92 6.23 12.24
C GLY A 62 2.41 7.65 11.98
N GLY A 63 1.52 8.50 11.50
CA GLY A 63 1.82 9.89 11.23
C GLY A 63 1.51 10.29 9.79
N LYS A 64 1.72 11.55 9.48
CA LYS A 64 1.48 12.06 8.13
C LYS A 64 2.38 11.36 7.13
N ASP A 65 1.79 10.67 6.15
CA ASP A 65 2.47 9.92 5.09
C ASP A 65 3.13 8.59 5.51
N GLY A 66 2.75 8.02 6.65
CA GLY A 66 3.19 6.70 7.10
C GLY A 66 2.36 5.56 6.53
N ASP A 67 2.28 5.43 5.21
CA ASP A 67 1.52 4.38 4.53
C ASP A 67 2.30 3.05 4.45
N GLY A 68 1.60 1.93 4.31
CA GLY A 68 2.22 0.64 4.02
C GLY A 68 2.90 0.65 2.65
N ILE A 69 2.15 1.06 1.61
CA ILE A 69 2.69 1.34 0.29
C ILE A 69 2.15 2.70 -0.17
N SER A 70 3.03 3.62 -0.55
CA SER A 70 2.68 4.95 -1.00
C SER A 70 3.24 5.26 -2.38
N LEU A 71 2.35 5.52 -3.35
CA LEU A 71 2.73 5.91 -4.71
C LEU A 71 2.35 7.38 -4.93
N LYS A 72 3.32 8.21 -5.29
CA LYS A 72 3.12 9.64 -5.52
C LYS A 72 3.71 10.06 -6.86
N GLY A 73 2.86 10.43 -7.81
CA GLY A 73 3.27 10.83 -9.15
C GLY A 73 4.06 9.74 -9.88
N SER A 74 3.78 8.48 -9.58
CA SER A 74 4.48 7.33 -10.14
C SER A 74 3.60 6.61 -11.16
N ASP A 75 4.20 5.92 -12.11
CA ASP A 75 3.48 5.25 -13.18
C ASP A 75 4.02 3.86 -13.52
N HIS A 76 3.20 3.07 -14.24
CA HIS A 76 3.54 1.68 -14.61
C HIS A 76 3.96 0.85 -13.40
N VAL A 77 3.08 0.80 -12.39
CA VAL A 77 3.37 0.10 -11.14
C VAL A 77 2.50 -1.14 -11.01
N TRP A 78 3.11 -2.24 -10.56
CA TRP A 78 2.38 -3.45 -10.22
C TRP A 78 2.65 -3.84 -8.77
N VAL A 79 1.58 -3.85 -7.97
CA VAL A 79 1.61 -4.27 -6.56
C VAL A 79 0.82 -5.56 -6.44
N HIS A 80 1.49 -6.68 -6.16
CA HIS A 80 0.82 -7.97 -6.18
C HIS A 80 1.41 -9.02 -5.22
N ASN A 81 0.56 -9.97 -4.85
CA ASN A 81 0.97 -11.09 -3.98
C ASN A 81 1.64 -10.63 -2.68
N ASN A 82 1.11 -9.57 -2.08
CA ASN A 82 1.58 -9.07 -0.79
C ASN A 82 0.54 -9.37 0.28
N ASP A 83 1.01 -9.50 1.52
CA ASP A 83 0.20 -9.64 2.71
C ASP A 83 0.34 -8.37 3.56
N ILE A 84 -0.70 -7.55 3.61
CA ILE A 84 -0.63 -6.20 4.19
C ILE A 84 -1.55 -6.12 5.41
N PHE A 85 -0.92 -6.22 6.56
CA PHE A 85 -1.56 -6.30 7.86
C PHE A 85 -1.02 -5.23 8.81
N TYR A 86 -1.88 -4.41 9.38
CA TYR A 86 -1.36 -3.42 10.33
C TYR A 86 -0.76 -4.07 11.59
N GLY A 87 -1.34 -5.13 12.10
CA GLY A 87 -0.73 -5.93 13.19
C GLY A 87 -1.10 -5.48 14.60
N ASN A 88 -1.86 -4.44 14.76
CA ASN A 88 -2.31 -3.95 16.05
C ASN A 88 -3.82 -4.10 16.17
N ALA A 89 -4.27 -5.25 16.62
CA ALA A 89 -5.66 -5.46 16.98
C ALA A 89 -6.06 -4.42 18.04
N GLY A 90 -6.88 -3.50 17.71
CA GLY A 90 -7.22 -2.44 18.65
C GLY A 90 -8.21 -1.47 18.07
N SER A 91 -8.36 -0.34 18.62
CA SER A 91 -9.45 0.59 18.41
C SER A 91 -9.83 0.82 16.94
N ASP A 92 -11.12 0.94 16.68
CA ASP A 92 -11.70 1.30 15.37
C ASP A 92 -11.45 2.76 14.97
N GLY A 93 -10.47 3.41 15.57
CA GLY A 93 -10.13 4.79 15.28
C GLY A 93 -9.38 4.94 13.95
N ASP A 94 -9.79 5.91 13.14
CA ASP A 94 -9.28 6.20 11.80
C ASP A 94 -7.74 6.33 11.67
N GLN A 95 -7.04 6.51 12.77
CA GLN A 95 -5.58 6.64 12.84
C GLN A 95 -4.92 5.60 13.76
N ALA A 96 -5.71 4.79 14.44
CA ALA A 96 -5.19 3.87 15.45
C ALA A 96 -4.44 2.68 14.85
N LYS A 97 -4.69 2.38 13.58
CA LYS A 97 -4.10 1.28 12.83
C LYS A 97 -3.24 1.79 11.67
N GLY A 98 -2.40 2.77 11.93
CA GLY A 98 -1.55 3.40 10.94
C GLY A 98 -2.26 4.39 10.03
N ASP A 99 -1.59 4.81 8.95
CA ASP A 99 -2.22 5.52 7.84
C ASP A 99 -2.64 4.51 6.77
N GLY A 100 -2.70 4.86 5.50
CA GLY A 100 -3.19 3.96 4.45
C GLY A 100 -2.37 2.68 4.29
N SER A 101 -3.00 1.57 3.97
CA SER A 101 -2.27 0.36 3.59
C SER A 101 -1.65 0.52 2.21
N MET A 102 -2.40 1.12 1.27
CA MET A 102 -1.98 1.33 -0.11
C MET A 102 -2.56 2.63 -0.66
N ASP A 103 -1.76 3.67 -0.75
CA ASP A 103 -2.22 4.99 -1.17
C ASP A 103 -1.62 5.43 -2.51
N LEU A 104 -2.48 5.93 -3.40
CA LEU A 104 -2.11 6.48 -4.71
C LEU A 104 -2.44 7.98 -4.72
N LYS A 105 -1.43 8.80 -4.97
CA LYS A 105 -1.52 10.27 -4.87
C LYS A 105 -0.79 10.93 -6.03
N ASP A 106 -1.01 12.24 -6.19
CA ASP A 106 -0.24 13.12 -7.10
C ASP A 106 -0.21 12.61 -8.56
N ASP A 107 -1.37 12.30 -9.11
CA ASP A 107 -1.53 11.82 -10.49
C ASP A 107 -0.79 10.51 -10.83
N SER A 108 -0.58 9.66 -9.86
CA SER A 108 -0.09 8.31 -10.14
C SER A 108 -1.02 7.59 -11.12
N GLN A 109 -0.44 6.84 -12.10
CA GLN A 109 -1.21 6.30 -13.21
C GLN A 109 -0.67 4.96 -13.72
N TYR A 110 -1.49 4.26 -14.52
CA TYR A 110 -1.15 2.94 -15.08
C TYR A 110 -0.71 1.95 -14.00
N ILE A 111 -1.55 1.80 -12.97
CA ILE A 111 -1.23 0.99 -11.80
C ILE A 111 -2.17 -0.21 -11.69
N THR A 112 -1.60 -1.37 -11.46
CA THR A 112 -2.35 -2.60 -11.16
C THR A 112 -2.06 -3.04 -9.73
N ILE A 113 -3.13 -3.27 -8.98
CA ILE A 113 -3.10 -3.79 -7.62
C ILE A 113 -3.87 -5.11 -7.60
N SER A 114 -3.16 -6.24 -7.44
CA SER A 114 -3.77 -7.53 -7.64
C SER A 114 -3.23 -8.64 -6.74
N TYR A 115 -4.10 -9.60 -6.41
CA TYR A 115 -3.71 -10.77 -5.60
C TYR A 115 -3.08 -10.40 -4.25
N ASN A 116 -3.44 -9.24 -3.67
CA ASN A 116 -2.99 -8.88 -2.34
C ASN A 116 -4.06 -9.26 -1.31
N HIS A 117 -3.62 -9.61 -0.12
CA HIS A 117 -4.46 -9.71 1.06
C HIS A 117 -4.26 -8.46 1.91
N PHE A 118 -5.30 -7.64 2.00
CA PHE A 118 -5.34 -6.45 2.85
C PHE A 118 -6.22 -6.73 4.05
N TRP A 119 -5.68 -6.66 5.24
CA TRP A 119 -6.49 -6.98 6.41
C TRP A 119 -6.16 -6.15 7.66
N ASP A 120 -7.17 -6.01 8.50
CA ASP A 120 -7.12 -5.35 9.81
C ASP A 120 -6.49 -3.94 9.77
N SER A 121 -6.90 -3.12 8.81
CA SER A 121 -6.43 -1.75 8.63
C SER A 121 -7.55 -0.74 8.86
N GLY A 122 -7.21 0.41 9.45
CA GLY A 122 -8.15 1.52 9.60
C GLY A 122 -8.47 2.23 8.29
N LYS A 123 -7.49 2.29 7.37
CA LYS A 123 -7.61 2.94 6.06
C LYS A 123 -6.95 2.07 5.00
N MET A 124 -7.73 1.32 4.26
CA MET A 124 -7.18 0.34 3.32
C MET A 124 -6.46 1.01 2.15
N SER A 125 -7.16 1.70 1.29
CA SER A 125 -6.55 2.29 0.09
C SER A 125 -7.17 3.62 -0.30
N LEU A 126 -6.35 4.66 -0.38
CA LEU A 126 -6.73 5.93 -0.96
C LEU A 126 -6.35 5.95 -2.44
N CYS A 127 -7.32 6.20 -3.29
CA CYS A 127 -7.12 6.33 -4.72
C CYS A 127 -7.45 7.77 -5.15
N GLY A 128 -6.43 8.62 -5.10
CA GLY A 128 -6.50 10.04 -5.40
C GLY A 128 -6.75 10.95 -4.20
N MET A 129 -6.27 12.17 -4.29
CA MET A 129 -6.45 13.24 -3.30
C MET A 129 -7.53 14.24 -3.74
N LYS A 130 -7.20 15.17 -4.63
CA LYS A 130 -8.08 16.21 -5.15
C LYS A 130 -7.68 16.75 -6.51
N SER A 131 -6.42 16.60 -6.88
CA SER A 131 -5.76 17.28 -8.01
C SER A 131 -5.39 16.34 -9.14
N GLU A 132 -5.90 15.12 -9.09
CA GLU A 132 -5.66 14.15 -10.14
C GLU A 132 -6.38 14.54 -11.43
N SER A 133 -5.80 14.17 -12.57
CA SER A 133 -6.32 14.50 -13.90
C SER A 133 -7.60 13.73 -14.26
N GLY A 134 -7.80 12.57 -13.66
CA GLY A 134 -8.92 11.67 -13.98
C GLY A 134 -8.57 10.55 -14.96
N ASP A 135 -7.54 10.69 -15.74
CA ASP A 135 -7.08 9.69 -16.72
C ASP A 135 -5.94 8.82 -16.16
N ASN A 136 -6.15 8.29 -14.97
CA ASN A 136 -5.08 7.61 -14.22
C ASN A 136 -4.96 6.11 -14.53
N TRP A 137 -6.02 5.47 -14.99
CA TRP A 137 -6.03 4.05 -15.39
C TRP A 137 -5.51 3.11 -14.29
N ILE A 138 -6.23 3.08 -13.18
CA ILE A 138 -5.93 2.24 -12.02
C ILE A 138 -6.78 0.98 -12.08
N THR A 139 -6.20 -0.18 -11.77
CA THR A 139 -6.94 -1.45 -11.71
C THR A 139 -6.73 -2.14 -10.37
N TYR A 140 -7.85 -2.53 -9.72
CA TYR A 140 -7.85 -3.41 -8.55
C TYR A 140 -8.54 -4.71 -8.91
N HIS A 141 -7.83 -5.85 -8.85
CA HIS A 141 -8.44 -7.14 -9.13
C HIS A 141 -7.88 -8.29 -8.29
N HIS A 142 -8.74 -9.27 -8.00
CA HIS A 142 -8.36 -10.47 -7.25
C HIS A 142 -7.69 -10.16 -5.91
N ASN A 143 -8.00 -9.03 -5.29
CA ASN A 143 -7.55 -8.73 -3.94
C ASN A 143 -8.58 -9.25 -2.93
N TRP A 144 -8.11 -9.56 -1.75
CA TRP A 144 -8.94 -9.80 -0.59
C TRP A 144 -8.87 -8.60 0.35
N PHE A 145 -10.02 -7.92 0.54
CA PHE A 145 -10.20 -6.84 1.51
C PHE A 145 -10.87 -7.42 2.74
N ASP A 146 -10.13 -7.58 3.82
CA ASP A 146 -10.49 -8.38 4.97
C ASP A 146 -10.52 -7.53 6.26
N HIS A 147 -11.69 -7.45 6.90
CA HIS A 147 -11.92 -6.83 8.20
C HIS A 147 -11.28 -5.45 8.40
N SER A 148 -11.40 -4.56 7.43
CA SER A 148 -10.90 -3.19 7.53
C SER A 148 -11.99 -2.16 7.71
N ASP A 149 -11.62 -1.00 8.26
CA ASP A 149 -12.60 -0.01 8.69
C ASP A 149 -13.06 0.88 7.54
N SER A 150 -12.18 1.25 6.59
CA SER A 150 -12.57 2.14 5.50
C SER A 150 -11.67 2.05 4.27
N ARG A 151 -12.14 2.62 3.15
CA ARG A 151 -11.41 2.80 1.89
C ARG A 151 -11.08 1.50 1.14
N HIS A 152 -12.10 0.87 0.53
CA HIS A 152 -11.97 -0.43 -0.16
C HIS A 152 -12.14 -0.39 -1.71
N PRO A 153 -11.47 0.46 -2.50
CA PRO A 153 -10.72 1.69 -2.21
C PRO A 153 -11.61 2.94 -2.08
N ARG A 154 -11.08 4.02 -1.52
CA ARG A 154 -11.71 5.34 -1.56
C ARG A 154 -11.25 6.10 -2.80
N ILE A 155 -12.12 6.25 -3.77
CA ILE A 155 -11.82 6.87 -5.05
C ILE A 155 -12.12 8.37 -5.01
N ARG A 156 -11.16 9.17 -5.46
CA ARG A 156 -11.31 10.60 -5.68
C ARG A 156 -10.69 10.99 -7.01
N VAL A 157 -11.53 11.45 -7.95
CA VAL A 157 -11.17 11.92 -9.29
C VAL A 157 -10.61 10.85 -10.23
N MET A 158 -9.77 9.94 -9.76
CA MET A 158 -9.09 8.91 -10.57
C MET A 158 -10.05 7.99 -11.33
N THR A 159 -9.65 7.58 -12.54
CA THR A 159 -10.33 6.53 -13.31
C THR A 159 -9.88 5.16 -12.84
N VAL A 160 -10.81 4.38 -12.32
CA VAL A 160 -10.51 3.10 -11.65
C VAL A 160 -11.37 1.99 -12.21
N HIS A 161 -10.76 0.85 -12.49
CA HIS A 161 -11.42 -0.41 -12.84
C HIS A 161 -11.29 -1.40 -11.68
N ILE A 162 -12.41 -1.90 -11.18
CA ILE A 162 -12.46 -2.81 -10.02
C ILE A 162 -13.25 -4.04 -10.41
N TYR A 163 -12.62 -5.22 -10.30
CA TYR A 163 -13.28 -6.49 -10.59
C TYR A 163 -12.68 -7.68 -9.85
N ASN A 164 -13.49 -8.70 -9.60
CA ASN A 164 -13.08 -9.97 -8.99
C ASN A 164 -12.33 -9.82 -7.65
N ASN A 165 -12.61 -8.78 -6.89
CA ASN A 165 -12.09 -8.68 -5.52
C ASN A 165 -13.07 -9.36 -4.56
N TYR A 166 -12.55 -9.86 -3.46
CA TYR A 166 -13.33 -10.41 -2.37
C TYR A 166 -13.33 -9.45 -1.18
N TYR A 167 -14.51 -9.22 -0.62
CA TYR A 167 -14.72 -8.29 0.51
C TYR A 167 -15.34 -9.06 1.66
N ASP A 168 -14.68 -9.11 2.81
CA ASP A 168 -15.14 -9.83 3.98
C ASP A 168 -14.98 -9.01 5.26
N GLY A 169 -16.04 -8.98 6.07
CA GLY A 169 -16.02 -8.34 7.38
C GLY A 169 -15.67 -6.85 7.42
N ASN A 170 -15.72 -6.16 6.28
CA ASN A 170 -15.38 -4.75 6.22
C ASN A 170 -16.49 -3.88 6.82
N SER A 171 -16.11 -2.74 7.39
CA SER A 171 -17.06 -1.83 7.99
C SER A 171 -17.94 -1.13 6.95
N LYS A 172 -19.04 -0.57 7.41
CA LYS A 172 -19.99 0.20 6.60
C LYS A 172 -19.45 1.52 6.03
N TYR A 173 -18.28 1.92 6.42
CA TYR A 173 -17.64 3.16 5.95
C TYR A 173 -16.69 2.94 4.77
N GLY A 174 -16.76 1.78 4.17
CA GLY A 174 -15.99 1.42 2.97
C GLY A 174 -16.39 2.14 1.72
#